data_c7b613439d51ff9ea71d4dabea1972c3
#
_entry.id   c7b613439d51ff9ea71d4dabea1972c3
#
_cell.length_a   1.000
_cell.length_b   1.000
_cell.length_c   1.000
_cell.angle_alpha   90.00
_cell.angle_beta   90.00
_cell.angle_gamma   90.00
#
_symmetry.space_group_name_H-M   'P 1'
#
loop_
_entity.id
_entity.type
_entity.pdbx_description
1 polymer ?
#
loop_
_entity_poly.entity_id
_entity_poly.type
_entity_poly.pdbx_seq_one_letter_code
_entity_poly.pdbx_strand_id
1 'polypeptide(L)'
;MHIKHVLFVLTNAGQIGPHQRPTGYFFPEVAHPVEVLERAGIAIEFASPAGGAAPEDGYDAADAAQLAFRHSKAFGRMAHSRKLSEVDVRDYDAVFVPGGLGPMVDVSGNRDVQALIKQAWEADMLVAAVCHGPSALVGITLDDGTALVQGRRVTGFSTAEEDGYARADVPFDLESALREEGALYVAGADWQPHVVVDGTLITGQNPASAGPLAHALVAALQVQA
;
A
#
# COMPACT_ATOMS: atom_id res chain seq x y z
N MET A 1 -24.21 12.35 7.58
CA MET A 1 -23.32 11.88 6.50
C MET A 1 -22.19 11.14 7.19
N HIS A 2 -21.98 9.86 6.91
CA HIS A 2 -20.90 9.07 7.51
C HIS A 2 -19.58 9.52 6.86
N ILE A 3 -18.58 9.89 7.68
CA ILE A 3 -17.26 10.22 7.17
C ILE A 3 -16.57 8.89 6.84
N LYS A 4 -16.10 8.73 5.61
CA LYS A 4 -15.33 7.55 5.21
C LYS A 4 -13.95 7.58 5.85
N HIS A 5 -13.47 6.42 6.28
CA HIS A 5 -12.20 6.24 6.96
C HIS A 5 -11.30 5.27 6.18
N VAL A 6 -10.06 5.67 5.91
CA VAL A 6 -9.05 4.83 5.24
C VAL A 6 -7.89 4.57 6.20
N LEU A 7 -7.55 3.29 6.38
CA LEU A 7 -6.40 2.86 7.15
C LEU A 7 -5.18 2.72 6.24
N PHE A 8 -4.13 3.46 6.50
CA PHE A 8 -2.82 3.27 5.87
C PHE A 8 -1.99 2.28 6.69
N VAL A 9 -1.54 1.21 6.04
CA VAL A 9 -0.64 0.21 6.64
C VAL A 9 0.78 0.52 6.23
N LEU A 10 1.57 1.05 7.16
CA LEU A 10 2.96 1.45 6.96
C LEU A 10 3.92 0.34 7.34
N THR A 11 5.18 0.46 6.92
CA THR A 11 6.29 -0.39 7.37
C THR A 11 6.96 0.17 8.62
N ASN A 12 7.59 -0.70 9.42
CA ASN A 12 8.57 -0.31 10.43
C ASN A 12 10.01 -0.61 10.00
N ALA A 13 10.23 -1.22 8.82
CA ALA A 13 11.54 -1.56 8.33
C ALA A 13 12.27 -0.33 7.78
N GLY A 14 13.41 0.00 8.39
CA GLY A 14 14.28 1.12 7.97
C GLY A 14 15.47 0.70 7.12
N GLN A 15 15.64 -0.60 6.86
CA GLN A 15 16.74 -1.16 6.08
C GLN A 15 16.30 -2.40 5.33
N ILE A 16 16.91 -2.67 4.17
CA ILE A 16 16.67 -3.84 3.34
C ILE A 16 17.98 -4.35 2.70
N GLY A 17 17.96 -5.64 2.37
CA GLY A 17 19.01 -6.30 1.60
C GLY A 17 20.29 -6.58 2.37
N PRO A 18 21.25 -7.26 1.72
CA PRO A 18 22.47 -7.73 2.36
C PRO A 18 23.40 -6.59 2.79
N HIS A 19 23.27 -5.41 2.19
CA HIS A 19 24.06 -4.22 2.49
C HIS A 19 23.34 -3.23 3.40
N GLN A 20 22.19 -3.61 3.98
CA GLN A 20 21.40 -2.77 4.88
C GLN A 20 21.07 -1.40 4.25
N ARG A 21 20.65 -1.42 2.97
CA ARG A 21 20.24 -0.20 2.26
C ARG A 21 19.15 0.51 3.07
N PRO A 22 19.33 1.79 3.41
CA PRO A 22 18.30 2.58 4.07
C PRO A 22 17.01 2.59 3.25
N THR A 23 15.86 2.45 3.92
CA THR A 23 14.55 2.45 3.31
C THR A 23 13.46 2.81 4.31
N GLY A 24 12.20 2.71 3.89
CA GLY A 24 11.00 2.96 4.67
C GLY A 24 9.78 2.82 3.77
N TYR A 25 8.68 3.50 4.13
CA TYR A 25 7.63 3.78 3.15
C TYR A 25 8.13 4.85 2.17
N PHE A 26 7.72 4.77 0.90
CA PHE A 26 8.08 5.79 -0.07
C PHE A 26 7.21 7.03 0.11
N PHE A 27 7.82 8.15 0.46
CA PHE A 27 7.13 9.35 0.96
C PHE A 27 6.04 9.87 0.01
N PRO A 28 6.26 10.00 -1.32
CA PRO A 28 5.21 10.46 -2.24
C PRO A 28 4.01 9.50 -2.32
N GLU A 29 4.19 8.21 -2.02
CA GLU A 29 3.10 7.22 -2.01
C GLU A 29 2.22 7.28 -0.76
N VAL A 30 2.57 8.11 0.19
CA VAL A 30 1.70 8.52 1.29
C VAL A 30 1.21 9.94 1.06
N ALA A 31 2.11 10.88 0.72
CA ALA A 31 1.78 12.30 0.60
C ALA A 31 0.71 12.60 -0.46
N HIS A 32 0.89 12.06 -1.69
CA HIS A 32 -0.07 12.29 -2.78
C HIS A 32 -1.44 11.66 -2.50
N PRO A 33 -1.56 10.38 -2.07
CA PRO A 33 -2.84 9.83 -1.66
C PRO A 33 -3.51 10.57 -0.51
N VAL A 34 -2.77 10.98 0.51
CA VAL A 34 -3.33 11.76 1.63
C VAL A 34 -3.93 13.06 1.14
N GLU A 35 -3.24 13.80 0.26
CA GLU A 35 -3.77 15.05 -0.32
C GLU A 35 -5.10 14.81 -1.05
N VAL A 36 -5.19 13.75 -1.87
CA VAL A 36 -6.41 13.41 -2.63
C VAL A 36 -7.55 13.01 -1.70
N LEU A 37 -7.29 12.16 -0.71
CA LEU A 37 -8.29 11.66 0.23
C LEU A 37 -8.81 12.77 1.16
N GLU A 38 -7.91 13.60 1.72
CA GLU A 38 -8.31 14.72 2.59
C GLU A 38 -9.13 15.77 1.82
N ARG A 39 -8.79 16.06 0.56
CA ARG A 39 -9.60 16.95 -0.32
C ARG A 39 -10.99 16.38 -0.58
N ALA A 40 -11.14 15.06 -0.59
CA ALA A 40 -12.44 14.38 -0.72
C ALA A 40 -13.21 14.29 0.62
N GLY A 41 -12.66 14.81 1.73
CA GLY A 41 -13.27 14.77 3.06
C GLY A 41 -13.20 13.38 3.72
N ILE A 42 -12.27 12.54 3.30
CA ILE A 42 -12.04 11.19 3.84
C ILE A 42 -11.03 11.29 4.99
N ALA A 43 -11.36 10.66 6.10
CA ALA A 43 -10.47 10.58 7.26
C ALA A 43 -9.41 9.50 7.05
N ILE A 44 -8.21 9.74 7.58
CA ILE A 44 -7.07 8.85 7.42
C ILE A 44 -6.48 8.52 8.77
N GLU A 45 -6.22 7.25 8.99
CA GLU A 45 -5.45 6.74 10.12
C GLU A 45 -4.26 5.91 9.64
N PHE A 46 -3.26 5.77 10.52
CA PHE A 46 -2.03 5.07 10.23
C PHE A 46 -1.81 3.94 11.24
N ALA A 47 -1.43 2.78 10.73
CA ALA A 47 -0.98 1.66 11.53
C ALA A 47 0.25 1.03 10.89
N SER A 48 1.01 0.29 11.69
CA SER A 48 2.17 -0.46 11.23
C SER A 48 2.34 -1.72 12.08
N PRO A 49 3.09 -2.73 11.64
CA PRO A 49 3.26 -3.98 12.41
C PRO A 49 3.61 -3.77 13.87
N ALA A 50 4.55 -2.88 14.17
CA ALA A 50 4.99 -2.60 15.54
C ALA A 50 4.35 -1.34 16.16
N GLY A 51 3.65 -0.53 15.37
CA GLY A 51 3.21 0.81 15.78
C GLY A 51 4.35 1.82 15.86
N GLY A 52 4.03 3.05 16.25
CA GLY A 52 5.00 4.14 16.41
C GLY A 52 5.43 4.78 15.09
N ALA A 53 6.60 5.41 15.09
CA ALA A 53 7.10 6.12 13.93
C ALA A 53 7.54 5.14 12.82
N ALA A 54 7.06 5.36 11.62
CA ALA A 54 7.47 4.63 10.42
C ALA A 54 8.69 5.30 9.77
N PRO A 55 9.73 4.56 9.38
CA PRO A 55 10.83 5.11 8.60
C PRO A 55 10.37 5.50 7.20
N GLU A 56 10.95 6.56 6.66
CA GLU A 56 10.59 7.14 5.36
C GLU A 56 11.74 7.11 4.37
N ASP A 57 11.41 7.13 3.08
CA ASP A 57 12.36 7.21 1.98
C ASP A 57 11.78 8.13 0.88
N GLY A 58 12.66 8.78 0.11
CA GLY A 58 12.29 9.52 -1.09
C GLY A 58 11.55 10.84 -0.87
N TYR A 59 11.73 11.51 0.29
CA TYR A 59 11.18 12.85 0.49
C TYR A 59 11.83 13.87 -0.44
N ASP A 60 11.00 14.64 -1.15
CA ASP A 60 11.41 15.76 -1.99
C ASP A 60 10.70 17.05 -1.57
N ALA A 61 11.46 18.00 -1.05
CA ALA A 61 10.93 19.31 -0.64
C ALA A 61 10.50 20.20 -1.83
N ALA A 62 10.90 19.88 -3.06
CA ALA A 62 10.47 20.59 -4.26
C ALA A 62 9.05 20.16 -4.71
N ASP A 63 8.57 19.02 -4.27
CA ASP A 63 7.21 18.55 -4.50
C ASP A 63 6.26 19.23 -3.49
N ALA A 64 5.33 20.04 -4.00
CA ALA A 64 4.43 20.84 -3.18
C ALA A 64 3.51 20.01 -2.29
N ALA A 65 3.05 18.84 -2.77
CA ALA A 65 2.21 17.95 -2.01
C ALA A 65 2.99 17.28 -0.86
N GLN A 66 4.21 16.85 -1.13
CA GLN A 66 5.10 16.28 -0.10
C GLN A 66 5.46 17.32 0.96
N LEU A 67 5.78 18.54 0.55
CA LEU A 67 6.06 19.65 1.47
C LEU A 67 4.83 19.98 2.34
N ALA A 68 3.65 20.05 1.75
CA ALA A 68 2.40 20.31 2.47
C ALA A 68 2.10 19.16 3.46
N PHE A 69 2.24 17.90 3.03
CA PHE A 69 2.05 16.74 3.90
C PHE A 69 3.03 16.74 5.07
N ARG A 70 4.32 17.03 4.85
CA ARG A 70 5.36 17.11 5.89
C ARG A 70 4.97 18.08 7.03
N HIS A 71 4.25 19.14 6.72
CA HIS A 71 3.79 20.13 7.70
C HIS A 71 2.34 19.92 8.17
N SER A 72 1.69 18.84 7.75
CA SER A 72 0.30 18.55 8.08
C SER A 72 0.13 17.87 9.44
N LYS A 73 -1.10 17.92 9.97
CA LYS A 73 -1.48 17.15 11.15
C LYS A 73 -1.45 15.65 10.88
N ALA A 74 -1.72 15.22 9.65
CA ALA A 74 -1.66 13.81 9.26
C ALA A 74 -0.24 13.25 9.41
N PHE A 75 0.77 13.98 8.96
CA PHE A 75 2.17 13.59 9.15
C PHE A 75 2.53 13.48 10.64
N GLY A 76 2.07 14.45 11.46
CA GLY A 76 2.28 14.37 12.92
C GLY A 76 1.66 13.12 13.57
N ARG A 77 0.53 12.63 13.05
CA ARG A 77 -0.09 11.37 13.54
C ARG A 77 0.70 10.13 13.17
N MET A 78 1.44 10.12 12.06
CA MET A 78 2.27 8.97 11.64
C MET A 78 3.37 8.63 12.64
N ALA A 79 3.87 9.61 13.41
CA ALA A 79 4.84 9.37 14.47
C ALA A 79 4.28 8.47 15.60
N HIS A 80 2.94 8.33 15.64
CA HIS A 80 2.19 7.56 16.63
C HIS A 80 1.25 6.58 15.93
N SER A 81 1.70 5.94 14.85
CA SER A 81 0.88 4.93 14.16
C SER A 81 0.45 3.83 15.14
N ARG A 82 -0.78 3.33 14.96
CA ARG A 82 -1.31 2.24 15.80
C ARG A 82 -0.55 0.95 15.49
N LYS A 83 -0.43 0.09 16.48
CA LYS A 83 0.03 -1.27 16.26
C LYS A 83 -1.08 -2.07 15.58
N LEU A 84 -0.76 -2.79 14.50
CA LEU A 84 -1.76 -3.52 13.70
C LEU A 84 -2.59 -4.50 14.53
N SER A 85 -1.99 -5.20 15.49
CA SER A 85 -2.72 -6.13 16.38
C SER A 85 -3.78 -5.46 17.28
N GLU A 86 -3.82 -4.12 17.32
CA GLU A 86 -4.77 -3.32 18.10
C GLU A 86 -5.83 -2.64 17.21
N VAL A 87 -5.79 -2.91 15.91
CA VAL A 87 -6.70 -2.33 14.92
C VAL A 87 -7.86 -3.28 14.65
N ASP A 88 -9.08 -2.76 14.72
CA ASP A 88 -10.26 -3.44 14.19
C ASP A 88 -10.52 -2.91 12.77
N VAL A 89 -10.41 -3.76 11.78
CA VAL A 89 -10.60 -3.35 10.38
C VAL A 89 -12.01 -2.82 10.11
N ARG A 90 -13.00 -3.23 10.91
CA ARG A 90 -14.40 -2.81 10.79
C ARG A 90 -14.64 -1.33 11.12
N ASP A 91 -13.65 -0.65 11.71
CA ASP A 91 -13.69 0.79 11.94
C ASP A 91 -13.38 1.61 10.68
N TYR A 92 -13.05 0.94 9.56
CA TYR A 92 -12.61 1.56 8.31
C TYR A 92 -13.49 1.15 7.12
N ASP A 93 -13.44 1.96 6.07
CA ASP A 93 -14.09 1.69 4.78
C ASP A 93 -13.10 1.14 3.73
N ALA A 94 -11.80 1.36 3.94
CA ALA A 94 -10.76 0.84 3.07
C ALA A 94 -9.42 0.67 3.80
N VAL A 95 -8.58 -0.22 3.25
CA VAL A 95 -7.17 -0.39 3.62
C VAL A 95 -6.31 0.10 2.46
N PHE A 96 -5.26 0.88 2.76
CA PHE A 96 -4.29 1.37 1.79
C PHE A 96 -2.87 0.97 2.21
N VAL A 97 -2.14 0.29 1.33
CA VAL A 97 -0.74 -0.12 1.56
C VAL A 97 0.18 0.64 0.60
N PRO A 98 0.89 1.67 1.08
CA PRO A 98 1.92 2.33 0.27
C PRO A 98 3.11 1.41 0.08
N GLY A 99 3.94 1.71 -0.93
CA GLY A 99 5.17 0.99 -1.15
C GLY A 99 6.38 1.65 -0.50
N GLY A 100 7.47 1.67 -1.21
CA GLY A 100 8.83 1.73 -0.71
C GLY A 100 9.37 0.31 -0.55
N LEU A 101 10.64 0.14 -0.29
CA LEU A 101 11.21 -1.20 -0.12
C LEU A 101 10.94 -1.81 1.27
N GLY A 102 10.59 -0.98 2.27
CA GLY A 102 10.28 -1.43 3.62
C GLY A 102 9.18 -2.49 3.68
N PRO A 103 8.04 -2.36 2.96
CA PRO A 103 6.98 -3.37 2.91
C PRO A 103 7.45 -4.77 2.51
N MET A 104 8.50 -4.89 1.69
CA MET A 104 9.08 -6.18 1.32
C MET A 104 9.75 -6.90 2.50
N VAL A 105 10.04 -6.20 3.60
CA VAL A 105 10.74 -6.72 4.79
C VAL A 105 9.79 -7.17 5.89
N ASP A 106 8.81 -6.31 6.26
CA ASP A 106 8.02 -6.53 7.47
C ASP A 106 6.50 -6.47 7.28
N VAL A 107 6.04 -6.05 6.09
CA VAL A 107 4.61 -6.08 5.72
C VAL A 107 4.29 -7.37 4.97
N SER A 108 5.13 -7.74 3.99
CA SER A 108 5.02 -9.01 3.28
C SER A 108 5.15 -10.21 4.24
N GLY A 109 4.22 -11.15 4.17
CA GLY A 109 4.22 -12.34 5.03
C GLY A 109 3.92 -12.08 6.52
N ASN A 110 3.63 -10.85 6.90
CA ASN A 110 3.26 -10.51 8.28
C ASN A 110 1.85 -11.00 8.59
N ARG A 111 1.72 -11.78 9.66
CA ARG A 111 0.43 -12.41 10.02
C ARG A 111 -0.67 -11.42 10.37
N ASP A 112 -0.33 -10.31 11.05
CA ASP A 112 -1.32 -9.30 11.43
C ASP A 112 -1.79 -8.53 10.17
N VAL A 113 -0.87 -8.24 9.24
CA VAL A 113 -1.21 -7.62 7.94
C VAL A 113 -2.09 -8.55 7.10
N GLN A 114 -1.71 -9.82 6.99
CA GLN A 114 -2.49 -10.81 6.23
C GLN A 114 -3.88 -11.00 6.82
N ALA A 115 -4.01 -11.08 8.15
CA ALA A 115 -5.30 -11.19 8.82
C ALA A 115 -6.18 -9.95 8.61
N LEU A 116 -5.60 -8.75 8.70
CA LEU A 116 -6.31 -7.49 8.48
C LEU A 116 -6.82 -7.39 7.03
N ILE A 117 -5.97 -7.67 6.04
CA ILE A 117 -6.35 -7.61 4.63
C ILE A 117 -7.39 -8.68 4.29
N LYS A 118 -7.22 -9.92 4.82
CA LYS A 118 -8.20 -10.99 4.65
C LYS A 118 -9.58 -10.59 5.20
N GLN A 119 -9.61 -10.04 6.42
CA GLN A 119 -10.87 -9.57 7.02
C GLN A 119 -11.51 -8.44 6.22
N ALA A 120 -10.71 -7.47 5.73
CA ALA A 120 -11.20 -6.42 4.85
C ALA A 120 -11.82 -7.01 3.56
N TRP A 121 -11.12 -7.95 2.95
CA TRP A 121 -11.56 -8.64 1.74
C TRP A 121 -12.88 -9.39 1.93
N GLU A 122 -12.98 -10.19 3.00
CA GLU A 122 -14.18 -10.99 3.33
C GLU A 122 -15.38 -10.11 3.72
N ALA A 123 -15.13 -8.85 4.10
CA ALA A 123 -16.15 -7.85 4.38
C ALA A 123 -16.49 -6.96 3.15
N ASP A 124 -16.04 -7.33 1.93
CA ASP A 124 -16.20 -6.54 0.71
C ASP A 124 -15.68 -5.09 0.82
N MET A 125 -14.72 -4.86 1.69
CA MET A 125 -14.06 -3.56 1.83
C MET A 125 -13.05 -3.33 0.71
N LEU A 126 -12.78 -2.05 0.42
CA LEU A 126 -11.75 -1.69 -0.56
C LEU A 126 -10.36 -1.96 0.00
N VAL A 127 -9.54 -2.62 -0.81
CA VAL A 127 -8.10 -2.85 -0.56
C VAL A 127 -7.31 -2.19 -1.66
N ALA A 128 -6.47 -1.23 -1.31
CA ALA A 128 -5.62 -0.50 -2.24
C ALA A 128 -4.14 -0.71 -1.90
N ALA A 129 -3.29 -0.91 -2.92
CA ALA A 129 -1.85 -1.08 -2.71
C ALA A 129 -1.06 -0.57 -3.92
N VAL A 130 0.10 0.07 -3.69
CA VAL A 130 0.90 0.67 -4.77
C VAL A 130 2.37 0.28 -4.67
N CYS A 131 3.06 0.19 -5.82
CA CYS A 131 4.50 -0.05 -5.91
C CYS A 131 4.87 -1.41 -5.30
N HIS A 132 5.66 -1.46 -4.21
CA HIS A 132 5.91 -2.67 -3.44
C HIS A 132 4.82 -2.98 -2.39
N GLY A 133 3.84 -2.08 -2.21
CA GLY A 133 2.70 -2.32 -1.31
C GLY A 133 1.91 -3.61 -1.59
N PRO A 134 1.70 -4.03 -2.86
CA PRO A 134 1.06 -5.31 -3.17
C PRO A 134 1.78 -6.55 -2.64
N SER A 135 3.01 -6.46 -2.13
CA SER A 135 3.67 -7.53 -1.38
C SER A 135 2.87 -7.96 -0.13
N ALA A 136 2.03 -7.07 0.40
CA ALA A 136 1.10 -7.37 1.48
C ALA A 136 0.02 -8.40 1.10
N LEU A 137 -0.25 -8.57 -0.20
CA LEU A 137 -1.25 -9.51 -0.71
C LEU A 137 -0.71 -10.93 -0.86
N VAL A 138 0.62 -11.06 -0.93
CA VAL A 138 1.30 -12.35 -1.15
C VAL A 138 1.16 -13.25 0.09
N GLY A 139 0.79 -14.51 -0.13
CA GLY A 139 0.64 -15.51 0.92
C GLY A 139 -0.69 -15.46 1.68
N ILE A 140 -1.64 -14.62 1.27
CA ILE A 140 -2.98 -14.59 1.89
C ILE A 140 -3.83 -15.72 1.32
N THR A 141 -4.23 -16.65 2.19
CA THR A 141 -5.15 -17.74 1.85
C THR A 141 -6.54 -17.46 2.41
N LEU A 142 -7.56 -17.48 1.56
CA LEU A 142 -8.97 -17.32 1.91
C LEU A 142 -9.52 -18.61 2.57
N ASP A 143 -10.73 -18.54 3.12
CA ASP A 143 -11.34 -19.67 3.83
C ASP A 143 -11.65 -20.86 2.92
N ASP A 144 -11.80 -20.65 1.61
CA ASP A 144 -11.96 -21.68 0.61
C ASP A 144 -10.66 -22.36 0.17
N GLY A 145 -9.52 -21.91 0.73
CA GLY A 145 -8.18 -22.43 0.42
C GLY A 145 -7.52 -21.79 -0.80
N THR A 146 -8.14 -20.81 -1.45
CA THR A 146 -7.57 -20.11 -2.60
C THR A 146 -6.69 -18.94 -2.14
N ALA A 147 -5.69 -18.56 -2.97
CA ALA A 147 -4.96 -17.31 -2.73
C ALA A 147 -5.87 -16.11 -3.02
N LEU A 148 -5.76 -15.03 -2.20
CA LEU A 148 -6.57 -13.82 -2.36
C LEU A 148 -6.46 -13.26 -3.78
N VAL A 149 -5.27 -13.28 -4.36
CA VAL A 149 -5.01 -12.72 -5.70
C VAL A 149 -5.32 -13.68 -6.84
N GLN A 150 -5.66 -14.94 -6.57
CA GLN A 150 -5.93 -15.95 -7.61
C GLN A 150 -7.05 -15.51 -8.54
N GLY A 151 -6.75 -15.46 -9.84
CA GLY A 151 -7.69 -15.05 -10.89
C GLY A 151 -8.02 -13.54 -10.88
N ARG A 152 -7.40 -12.74 -10.00
CA ARG A 152 -7.61 -11.29 -9.93
C ARG A 152 -6.64 -10.54 -10.82
N ARG A 153 -7.13 -9.50 -11.47
CA ARG A 153 -6.26 -8.56 -12.19
C ARG A 153 -5.57 -7.66 -11.19
N VAL A 154 -4.24 -7.68 -11.20
CA VAL A 154 -3.43 -6.88 -10.29
C VAL A 154 -2.24 -6.26 -11.02
N THR A 155 -1.67 -5.22 -10.43
CA THR A 155 -0.35 -4.71 -10.77
C THR A 155 0.43 -4.42 -9.50
N GLY A 156 1.70 -4.16 -9.61
CA GLY A 156 2.62 -3.78 -8.54
C GLY A 156 3.95 -3.40 -9.16
N PHE A 157 4.99 -3.21 -8.37
CA PHE A 157 6.30 -2.92 -8.91
C PHE A 157 6.75 -4.04 -9.84
N SER A 158 7.03 -3.71 -11.10
CA SER A 158 7.27 -4.71 -12.12
C SER A 158 8.69 -5.26 -12.06
N THR A 159 8.88 -6.48 -12.57
CA THR A 159 10.24 -7.06 -12.72
C THR A 159 11.16 -6.16 -13.52
N ALA A 160 10.65 -5.51 -14.59
CA ALA A 160 11.43 -4.60 -15.42
C ALA A 160 11.90 -3.35 -14.66
N GLU A 161 11.03 -2.76 -13.84
CA GLU A 161 11.39 -1.65 -12.96
C GLU A 161 12.37 -2.08 -11.87
N GLU A 162 12.15 -3.27 -11.28
CA GLU A 162 13.00 -3.82 -10.21
C GLU A 162 14.43 -4.09 -10.69
N ASP A 163 14.61 -4.60 -11.89
CA ASP A 163 15.92 -4.88 -12.50
C ASP A 163 16.79 -3.60 -12.62
N GLY A 164 16.14 -2.45 -12.79
CA GLY A 164 16.81 -1.14 -12.84
C GLY A 164 16.93 -0.44 -11.49
N TYR A 165 16.35 -0.99 -10.40
CA TYR A 165 16.22 -0.26 -9.14
C TYR A 165 16.82 -0.97 -7.92
N ALA A 166 16.24 -2.09 -7.49
CA ALA A 166 16.58 -2.70 -6.20
C ALA A 166 16.65 -4.24 -6.24
N ARG A 167 16.80 -4.85 -7.42
CA ARG A 167 16.82 -6.31 -7.60
C ARG A 167 17.76 -7.05 -6.62
N ALA A 168 18.89 -6.46 -6.29
CA ALA A 168 19.89 -7.07 -5.40
C ALA A 168 19.50 -6.97 -3.90
N ASP A 169 18.55 -6.12 -3.57
CA ASP A 169 18.16 -5.83 -2.18
C ASP A 169 16.85 -6.51 -1.79
N VAL A 170 15.91 -6.69 -2.75
CA VAL A 170 14.61 -7.30 -2.46
C VAL A 170 14.72 -8.81 -2.20
N PRO A 171 13.96 -9.38 -1.24
CA PRO A 171 14.03 -10.80 -0.92
C PRO A 171 13.41 -11.69 -2.00
N PHE A 172 12.52 -11.14 -2.83
CA PHE A 172 11.87 -11.84 -3.95
C PHE A 172 11.38 -10.84 -5.00
N ASP A 173 11.08 -11.31 -6.20
CA ASP A 173 10.46 -10.54 -7.27
C ASP A 173 8.94 -10.47 -7.06
N LEU A 174 8.40 -9.26 -6.88
CA LEU A 174 7.00 -9.06 -6.54
C LEU A 174 6.06 -9.51 -7.67
N GLU A 175 6.35 -9.14 -8.92
CA GLU A 175 5.54 -9.56 -10.06
C GLU A 175 5.49 -11.08 -10.18
N SER A 176 6.63 -11.75 -10.06
CA SER A 176 6.73 -13.21 -10.10
C SER A 176 5.92 -13.85 -8.99
N ALA A 177 6.04 -13.36 -7.75
CA ALA A 177 5.30 -13.90 -6.60
C ALA A 177 3.77 -13.77 -6.78
N LEU A 178 3.29 -12.62 -7.27
CA LEU A 178 1.86 -12.44 -7.56
C LEU A 178 1.37 -13.39 -8.66
N ARG A 179 2.17 -13.59 -9.73
CA ARG A 179 1.84 -14.54 -10.81
C ARG A 179 1.84 -16.00 -10.33
N GLU A 180 2.78 -16.38 -9.47
CA GLU A 180 2.88 -17.72 -8.88
C GLU A 180 1.65 -18.08 -8.03
N GLU A 181 1.03 -17.08 -7.39
CA GLU A 181 -0.24 -17.22 -6.67
C GLU A 181 -1.48 -17.17 -7.58
N GLY A 182 -1.29 -17.15 -8.89
CA GLY A 182 -2.38 -17.19 -9.87
C GLY A 182 -3.01 -15.85 -10.19
N ALA A 183 -2.37 -14.72 -9.83
CA ALA A 183 -2.85 -13.41 -10.24
C ALA A 183 -2.72 -13.19 -11.75
N LEU A 184 -3.68 -12.49 -12.32
CA LEU A 184 -3.63 -11.99 -13.69
C LEU A 184 -2.89 -10.64 -13.68
N TYR A 185 -1.57 -10.70 -13.54
CA TYR A 185 -0.75 -9.49 -13.44
C TYR A 185 -0.76 -8.70 -14.75
N VAL A 186 -1.00 -7.39 -14.65
CA VAL A 186 -1.08 -6.46 -15.78
C VAL A 186 0.02 -5.41 -15.63
N ALA A 187 1.06 -5.48 -16.47
CA ALA A 187 2.10 -4.47 -16.52
C ALA A 187 1.71 -3.30 -17.43
N GLY A 188 1.97 -2.08 -16.99
CA GLY A 188 2.02 -0.88 -17.80
C GLY A 188 3.46 -0.58 -18.25
N ALA A 189 3.68 0.56 -18.90
CA ALA A 189 5.02 1.03 -19.21
C ALA A 189 5.78 1.40 -17.93
N ASP A 190 7.08 1.14 -17.91
CA ASP A 190 7.94 1.39 -16.76
C ASP A 190 7.89 2.87 -16.34
N TRP A 191 7.78 3.10 -15.04
CA TRP A 191 7.76 4.42 -14.41
C TRP A 191 6.61 5.34 -14.86
N GLN A 192 5.63 4.82 -15.62
CA GLN A 192 4.42 5.55 -15.99
C GLN A 192 3.27 5.17 -15.06
N PRO A 193 2.30 6.08 -14.85
CA PRO A 193 1.12 5.77 -14.05
C PRO A 193 0.36 4.59 -14.64
N HIS A 194 0.15 3.55 -13.83
CA HIS A 194 -0.67 2.40 -14.21
C HIS A 194 -1.44 1.89 -12.99
N VAL A 195 -2.77 1.90 -13.08
CA VAL A 195 -3.68 1.48 -12.02
C VAL A 195 -4.61 0.39 -12.56
N VAL A 196 -4.76 -0.66 -11.80
CA VAL A 196 -5.68 -1.77 -12.08
C VAL A 196 -6.75 -1.82 -11.00
N VAL A 197 -8.02 -1.82 -11.42
CA VAL A 197 -9.19 -1.99 -10.56
C VAL A 197 -9.82 -3.33 -10.88
N ASP A 198 -10.01 -4.18 -9.88
CA ASP A 198 -10.71 -5.46 -9.98
C ASP A 198 -11.63 -5.63 -8.78
N GLY A 199 -12.90 -5.23 -8.94
CA GLY A 199 -13.85 -5.20 -7.85
C GLY A 199 -13.42 -4.26 -6.73
N THR A 200 -13.21 -4.80 -5.54
CA THR A 200 -12.74 -4.06 -4.36
C THR A 200 -11.22 -3.96 -4.26
N LEU A 201 -10.46 -4.60 -5.15
CA LEU A 201 -9.01 -4.53 -5.18
C LEU A 201 -8.54 -3.45 -6.17
N ILE A 202 -7.72 -2.51 -5.68
CA ILE A 202 -7.18 -1.40 -6.48
C ILE A 202 -5.66 -1.42 -6.32
N THR A 203 -4.92 -1.69 -7.41
CA THR A 203 -3.46 -1.75 -7.36
C THR A 203 -2.81 -0.76 -8.31
N GLY A 204 -1.67 -0.20 -7.91
CA GLY A 204 -0.85 0.72 -8.69
C GLY A 204 0.57 0.20 -8.87
N GLN A 205 1.14 0.37 -10.06
CA GLN A 205 2.41 -0.27 -10.41
C GLN A 205 3.62 0.33 -9.71
N ASN A 206 3.69 1.66 -9.60
CA ASN A 206 4.89 2.39 -9.24
C ASN A 206 4.54 3.72 -8.53
N PRO A 207 5.53 4.52 -8.12
CA PRO A 207 5.27 5.80 -7.45
C PRO A 207 4.39 6.77 -8.25
N ALA A 208 4.51 6.79 -9.58
CA ALA A 208 3.70 7.65 -10.43
C ALA A 208 2.20 7.26 -10.40
N SER A 209 1.89 6.05 -9.96
CA SER A 209 0.53 5.53 -9.83
C SER A 209 -0.17 5.95 -8.53
N ALA A 210 0.54 6.50 -7.54
CA ALA A 210 0.00 6.75 -6.20
C ALA A 210 -1.19 7.73 -6.19
N GLY A 211 -1.06 8.87 -6.84
CA GLY A 211 -2.14 9.85 -6.99
C GLY A 211 -3.33 9.29 -7.79
N PRO A 212 -3.12 8.75 -9.01
CA PRO A 212 -4.17 8.09 -9.78
C PRO A 212 -4.90 6.97 -9.02
N LEU A 213 -4.19 6.15 -8.24
CA LEU A 213 -4.79 5.12 -7.40
C LEU A 213 -5.68 5.72 -6.32
N ALA A 214 -5.23 6.81 -5.67
CA ALA A 214 -6.05 7.49 -4.66
C ALA A 214 -7.34 8.07 -5.27
N HIS A 215 -7.29 8.60 -6.49
CA HIS A 215 -8.49 9.04 -7.20
C HIS A 215 -9.46 7.87 -7.49
N ALA A 216 -8.93 6.70 -7.90
CA ALA A 216 -9.73 5.49 -8.10
C ALA A 216 -10.37 5.02 -6.78
N LEU A 217 -9.62 5.07 -5.67
CA LEU A 217 -10.12 4.74 -4.34
C LEU A 217 -11.25 5.68 -3.89
N VAL A 218 -11.09 7.00 -4.08
CA VAL A 218 -12.15 7.99 -3.79
C VAL A 218 -13.42 7.68 -4.58
N ALA A 219 -13.29 7.41 -5.88
CA ALA A 219 -14.42 7.07 -6.74
C ALA A 219 -15.14 5.81 -6.25
N ALA A 220 -14.40 4.77 -5.86
CA ALA A 220 -14.96 3.52 -5.34
C ALA A 220 -15.67 3.72 -4.00
N LEU A 221 -15.10 4.50 -3.07
CA LEU A 221 -15.69 4.83 -1.77
C LEU A 221 -17.03 5.60 -1.91
N GLN A 222 -17.17 6.42 -2.97
CA GLN A 222 -18.40 7.16 -3.25
C GLN A 222 -19.52 6.26 -3.78
N VAL A 223 -19.20 5.16 -4.45
CA VAL A 223 -20.18 4.20 -4.98
C VAL A 223 -20.71 3.27 -3.88
N GLN A 224 -19.91 2.97 -2.86
CA GLN A 224 -20.29 2.16 -1.70
C GLN A 224 -21.05 2.94 -0.61
N ALA A 225 -21.51 4.16 -0.90
CA ALA A 225 -22.16 5.05 0.05
C ALA A 225 -23.71 4.85 0.10
#